data_2d398a1bf2534158895b74e671b63d68
#
_entry.id   2d398a1bf2534158895b74e671b63d68
#
_cell.length_a   1.000
_cell.length_b   1.000
_cell.length_c   1.000
_cell.angle_alpha   90.00
_cell.angle_beta   90.00
_cell.angle_gamma   90.00
#
_symmetry.space_group_name_H-M   'P 1'
#
loop_
_entity.id
_entity.type
_entity.pdbx_description
1 polymer ?
#
loop_
_entity_poly.entity_id
_entity_poly.type
_entity_poly.pdbx_seq_one_letter_code
_entity_poly.pdbx_strand_id
1 'polypeptide(L)'
;YGFQTDKLYETDKFCVEGDIIKFGNSTLEILYTPGHADGSICLVSKDQKFVIVGDVLFQDSIGRTDFPTGNHDLLINNIKTKLFTLGDDFKVYTGHGPETNIGYERVNNPYFFIYFWYKGPEIRLFVF
;
A
#
# COMPACT_ATOMS: atom_id res chain seq x y z
N TYR A 1 -17.51 -17.48 8.78
CA TYR A 1 -17.43 -18.14 7.49
C TYR A 1 -17.74 -19.61 7.65
N GLY A 2 -18.59 -20.14 6.78
CA GLY A 2 -18.93 -21.55 6.77
C GLY A 2 -18.02 -22.37 5.87
N PHE A 3 -16.77 -22.00 5.69
CA PHE A 3 -15.85 -22.77 4.86
C PHE A 3 -15.24 -23.90 5.66
N GLN A 4 -15.47 -25.10 5.21
CA GLN A 4 -14.63 -26.22 5.56
C GLN A 4 -13.77 -26.54 4.34
N THR A 5 -12.48 -26.38 4.48
CA THR A 5 -11.53 -26.88 3.50
C THR A 5 -11.08 -28.25 3.94
N ASP A 6 -11.58 -29.28 3.28
CA ASP A 6 -11.14 -30.65 3.49
C ASP A 6 -9.75 -30.89 2.89
N LYS A 7 -9.18 -29.86 2.22
CA LYS A 7 -7.93 -29.97 1.52
C LYS A 7 -7.12 -28.69 1.68
N LEU A 8 -5.94 -28.80 2.27
CA LEU A 8 -4.95 -27.74 2.31
C LEU A 8 -4.18 -27.74 0.98
N TYR A 9 -4.13 -26.56 0.35
CA TYR A 9 -3.31 -26.36 -0.84
C TYR A 9 -1.89 -25.98 -0.42
N GLU A 10 -0.91 -26.65 -0.99
CA GLU A 10 0.48 -26.27 -0.80
C GLU A 10 0.81 -25.01 -1.60
N THR A 11 1.70 -24.20 -1.05
CA THR A 11 2.21 -23.02 -1.74
C THR A 11 3.19 -23.45 -2.83
N ASP A 12 2.90 -23.12 -4.08
CA ASP A 12 3.77 -23.45 -5.20
C ASP A 12 5.06 -22.63 -5.21
N LYS A 13 5.00 -21.39 -4.68
CA LYS A 13 6.12 -20.48 -4.71
C LYS A 13 6.09 -19.51 -3.56
N PHE A 14 7.24 -19.28 -2.93
CA PHE A 14 7.47 -18.20 -1.99
C PHE A 14 8.16 -17.06 -2.72
N CYS A 15 7.70 -15.82 -2.45
CA CYS A 15 8.23 -14.64 -3.07
C CYS A 15 8.82 -13.69 -2.03
N VAL A 16 9.88 -12.99 -2.41
CA VAL A 16 10.50 -11.93 -1.62
C VAL A 16 10.50 -10.62 -2.41
N GLU A 17 10.77 -9.53 -1.73
CA GLU A 17 10.85 -8.20 -2.37
C GLU A 17 11.84 -8.23 -3.52
N GLY A 18 11.45 -7.64 -4.64
CA GLY A 18 12.23 -7.59 -5.86
C GLY A 18 12.01 -8.76 -6.81
N ASP A 19 11.33 -9.81 -6.37
CA ASP A 19 10.99 -10.92 -7.26
C ASP A 19 10.07 -10.44 -8.39
N ILE A 20 10.22 -11.08 -9.54
CA ILE A 20 9.43 -10.82 -10.75
C ILE A 20 8.51 -11.99 -11.01
N ILE A 21 7.22 -11.72 -11.11
CA ILE A 21 6.22 -12.69 -11.55
C ILE A 21 5.94 -12.46 -13.02
N LYS A 22 6.07 -13.51 -13.83
CA LYS A 22 5.79 -13.44 -15.26
C LYS A 22 4.47 -14.15 -15.57
N PHE A 23 3.65 -13.52 -16.38
CA PHE A 23 2.45 -14.13 -16.93
C PHE A 23 2.24 -13.63 -18.37
N GLY A 24 2.25 -14.56 -19.33
CA GLY A 24 2.27 -14.18 -20.74
C GLY A 24 3.46 -13.28 -21.06
N ASN A 25 3.20 -12.13 -21.66
CA ASN A 25 4.22 -11.12 -21.97
C ASN A 25 4.32 -10.02 -20.90
N SER A 26 3.64 -10.20 -19.78
CA SER A 26 3.60 -9.21 -18.71
C SER A 26 4.43 -9.64 -17.51
N THR A 27 4.93 -8.66 -16.77
CA THR A 27 5.69 -8.90 -15.54
C THR A 27 5.18 -8.03 -14.41
N LEU A 28 5.19 -8.57 -13.19
CA LEU A 28 4.90 -7.84 -11.96
C LEU A 28 6.09 -7.97 -11.02
N GLU A 29 6.50 -6.85 -10.44
CA GLU A 29 7.53 -6.81 -9.41
C GLU A 29 6.88 -6.78 -8.04
N ILE A 30 7.42 -7.54 -7.09
CA ILE A 30 6.92 -7.61 -5.73
C ILE A 30 7.59 -6.56 -4.87
N LEU A 31 6.77 -5.76 -4.17
CA LEU A 31 7.20 -4.89 -3.09
C LEU A 31 6.65 -5.43 -1.77
N TYR A 32 7.50 -5.57 -0.78
CA TYR A 32 7.08 -5.95 0.56
C TYR A 32 6.65 -4.70 1.33
N THR A 33 5.38 -4.63 1.72
CA THR A 33 4.77 -3.43 2.31
C THR A 33 4.01 -3.75 3.59
N PRO A 34 4.71 -4.25 4.63
CA PRO A 34 4.05 -4.54 5.91
C PRO A 34 3.58 -3.28 6.63
N GLY A 35 2.72 -3.47 7.61
CA GLY A 35 2.15 -2.42 8.45
C GLY A 35 0.66 -2.58 8.64
N HIS A 36 -0.09 -2.95 7.59
CA HIS A 36 -1.45 -3.45 7.72
C HIS A 36 -1.42 -4.89 8.23
N ALA A 37 -0.63 -5.73 7.60
CA ALA A 37 -0.37 -7.11 8.02
C ALA A 37 1.08 -7.48 7.67
N ASP A 38 1.65 -8.46 8.37
CA ASP A 38 3.03 -8.88 8.17
C ASP A 38 3.34 -9.37 6.77
N GLY A 39 2.38 -10.04 6.14
CA GLY A 39 2.56 -10.60 4.80
C GLY A 39 2.14 -9.69 3.66
N SER A 40 1.83 -8.42 3.93
CA SER A 40 1.31 -7.51 2.90
C SER A 40 2.36 -7.22 1.84
N ILE A 41 1.95 -7.37 0.58
CA ILE A 41 2.78 -7.06 -0.58
C ILE A 41 2.01 -6.19 -1.57
N CYS A 42 2.74 -5.48 -2.41
CA CYS A 42 2.21 -4.79 -3.57
C CYS A 42 2.81 -5.39 -4.83
N LEU A 43 2.05 -5.36 -5.92
CA LEU A 43 2.48 -5.89 -7.21
C LEU A 43 2.54 -4.74 -8.22
N VAL A 44 3.72 -4.48 -8.77
CA VAL A 44 3.98 -3.33 -9.63
C VAL A 44 4.20 -3.77 -11.07
N SER A 45 3.44 -3.17 -11.99
CA SER A 45 3.72 -3.23 -13.42
C SER A 45 4.36 -1.92 -13.86
N LYS A 46 5.67 -1.93 -14.07
CA LYS A 46 6.40 -0.73 -14.52
C LYS A 46 6.08 -0.37 -15.96
N ASP A 47 5.84 -1.37 -16.80
CA ASP A 47 5.55 -1.17 -18.22
C ASP A 47 4.17 -0.52 -18.42
N GLN A 48 3.17 -0.98 -17.68
CA GLN A 48 1.80 -0.50 -17.80
C GLN A 48 1.46 0.58 -16.77
N LYS A 49 2.39 0.91 -15.90
CA LYS A 49 2.27 1.94 -14.86
C LYS A 49 1.04 1.76 -13.96
N PHE A 50 0.97 0.61 -13.33
CA PHE A 50 0.00 0.38 -12.26
C PHE A 50 0.64 -0.39 -11.10
N VAL A 51 -0.02 -0.31 -9.95
CA VAL A 51 0.33 -1.08 -8.78
C VAL A 51 -0.94 -1.63 -8.13
N ILE A 52 -0.90 -2.90 -7.76
CA ILE A 52 -1.96 -3.56 -6.99
C ILE A 52 -1.52 -3.54 -5.55
N VAL A 53 -2.26 -2.86 -4.70
CA VAL A 53 -1.82 -2.57 -3.32
C VAL A 53 -2.62 -3.34 -2.26
N GLY A 54 -3.66 -4.08 -2.64
CA GLY A 54 -4.52 -4.74 -1.66
C GLY A 54 -5.05 -3.76 -0.62
N ASP A 55 -4.81 -4.04 0.65
CA ASP A 55 -5.27 -3.23 1.78
C ASP A 55 -4.19 -2.28 2.34
N VAL A 56 -3.19 -1.94 1.54
CA VAL A 56 -2.11 -1.03 1.95
C VAL A 56 -2.51 0.44 1.80
N LEU A 57 -3.05 0.80 0.64
CA LEU A 57 -3.39 2.19 0.30
C LEU A 57 -4.77 2.24 -0.34
N PHE A 58 -5.54 3.25 0.04
CA PHE A 58 -6.87 3.51 -0.52
C PHE A 58 -7.00 4.97 -0.93
N GLN A 59 -8.04 5.29 -1.67
CA GLN A 59 -8.35 6.68 -1.97
C GLN A 59 -8.60 7.44 -0.65
N ASP A 60 -7.78 8.45 -0.40
CA ASP A 60 -7.84 9.32 0.79
C ASP A 60 -7.66 8.56 2.13
N SER A 61 -7.12 7.34 2.09
CA SER A 61 -6.95 6.52 3.29
C SER A 61 -5.78 5.54 3.16
N ILE A 62 -5.52 4.83 4.24
CA ILE A 62 -4.56 3.72 4.29
C ILE A 62 -5.18 2.53 4.99
N GLY A 63 -4.54 1.37 4.88
CA GLY A 63 -4.97 0.17 5.59
C GLY A 63 -4.95 0.34 7.10
N ARG A 64 -5.82 -0.39 7.78
CA ARG A 64 -5.85 -0.42 9.26
C ARG A 64 -4.54 -0.97 9.80
N THR A 65 -4.13 -0.45 10.94
CA THR A 65 -2.90 -0.87 11.62
C THR A 65 -3.13 -1.32 13.05
N ASP A 66 -4.40 -1.50 13.44
CA ASP A 66 -4.81 -1.88 14.79
C ASP A 66 -4.94 -3.40 15.00
N PHE A 67 -4.55 -4.21 14.03
CA PHE A 67 -4.42 -5.66 14.17
C PHE A 67 -3.15 -6.03 14.96
N PRO A 68 -3.07 -7.26 15.51
CA PRO A 68 -1.88 -7.67 16.28
C PRO A 68 -0.55 -7.51 15.56
N THR A 69 -0.51 -7.66 14.22
CA THR A 69 0.70 -7.48 13.42
C THR A 69 0.75 -6.11 12.74
N GLY A 70 -0.19 -5.22 13.07
CA GLY A 70 -0.27 -3.88 12.49
C GLY A 70 0.80 -2.95 13.07
N ASN A 71 1.28 -2.03 12.22
CA ASN A 71 2.25 -1.01 12.60
C ASN A 71 2.05 0.22 11.71
N HIS A 72 1.50 1.28 12.31
CA HIS A 72 1.16 2.50 11.57
C HIS A 72 2.38 3.18 10.95
N ASP A 73 3.43 3.39 11.73
CA ASP A 73 4.63 4.08 11.26
C ASP A 73 5.33 3.30 10.15
N LEU A 74 5.35 1.98 10.26
CA LEU A 74 5.92 1.11 9.25
C LEU A 74 5.12 1.19 7.95
N LEU A 75 3.79 1.17 8.03
CA LEU A 75 2.93 1.30 6.84
C LEU A 75 3.15 2.64 6.14
N ILE A 76 3.13 3.73 6.89
CA ILE A 76 3.37 5.08 6.37
C ILE A 76 4.74 5.14 5.67
N ASN A 77 5.78 4.63 6.32
CA ASN A 77 7.12 4.64 5.74
C ASN A 77 7.21 3.82 4.45
N ASN A 78 6.60 2.64 4.41
CA ASN A 78 6.59 1.81 3.22
C ASN A 78 5.85 2.46 2.05
N ILE A 79 4.73 3.11 2.32
CA ILE A 79 4.00 3.84 1.27
C ILE A 79 4.85 4.98 0.72
N LYS A 80 5.46 5.78 1.59
CA LYS A 80 6.30 6.91 1.18
C LYS A 80 7.51 6.47 0.36
N THR A 81 8.19 5.43 0.80
CA THR A 81 9.48 5.02 0.22
C THR A 81 9.33 4.09 -0.97
N LYS A 82 8.27 3.30 -1.03
CA LYS A 82 8.09 2.25 -2.05
C LYS A 82 7.00 2.56 -3.06
N LEU A 83 5.92 3.22 -2.66
CA LEU A 83 4.80 3.53 -3.56
C LEU A 83 4.90 4.94 -4.13
N PHE A 84 5.11 5.94 -3.29
CA PHE A 84 5.14 7.34 -3.75
C PHE A 84 6.34 7.67 -4.63
N THR A 85 7.31 6.79 -4.70
CA THR A 85 8.48 6.92 -5.57
C THR A 85 8.31 6.24 -6.93
N LEU A 86 7.18 5.58 -7.18
CA LEU A 86 6.94 4.90 -8.46
C LEU A 86 6.75 5.87 -9.62
N GLY A 87 6.00 6.94 -9.40
CA GLY A 87 5.64 7.92 -10.42
C GLY A 87 4.18 8.33 -10.26
N ASP A 88 3.89 9.60 -10.47
CA ASP A 88 2.57 10.18 -10.23
C ASP A 88 1.48 9.61 -11.14
N ASP A 89 1.84 9.13 -12.32
CA ASP A 89 0.93 8.56 -13.31
C ASP A 89 0.61 7.07 -13.10
N PHE A 90 1.18 6.44 -12.07
CA PHE A 90 0.85 5.06 -11.75
C PHE A 90 -0.56 4.96 -11.20
N LYS A 91 -1.38 4.09 -11.81
CA LYS A 91 -2.69 3.73 -11.26
C LYS A 91 -2.54 2.83 -10.05
N VAL A 92 -3.42 3.01 -9.08
CA VAL A 92 -3.45 2.20 -7.85
C VAL A 92 -4.75 1.42 -7.82
N TYR A 93 -4.64 0.10 -7.85
CA TYR A 93 -5.76 -0.81 -7.69
C TYR A 93 -5.80 -1.30 -6.25
N THR A 94 -6.85 -0.93 -5.56
CA THR A 94 -7.04 -1.21 -4.13
C THR A 94 -7.85 -2.48 -3.91
N GLY A 95 -7.73 -3.06 -2.72
CA GLY A 95 -8.54 -4.21 -2.34
C GLY A 95 -10.01 -3.87 -2.10
N HIS A 96 -10.30 -2.62 -1.76
CA HIS A 96 -11.65 -2.12 -1.48
C HIS A 96 -11.79 -0.69 -1.98
N GLY A 97 -12.99 -0.34 -2.44
CA GLY A 97 -13.27 1.02 -2.89
C GLY A 97 -12.73 1.31 -4.30
N PRO A 98 -12.71 2.58 -4.70
CA PRO A 98 -12.35 2.97 -6.06
C PRO A 98 -10.84 2.87 -6.32
N GLU A 99 -10.48 2.77 -7.60
CA GLU A 99 -9.09 2.97 -7.99
C GLU A 99 -8.67 4.42 -7.78
N THR A 100 -7.37 4.63 -7.61
CA THR A 100 -6.79 5.95 -7.46
C THR A 100 -5.47 6.00 -8.24
N ASN A 101 -4.63 6.98 -7.98
CA ASN A 101 -3.29 7.06 -8.57
C ASN A 101 -2.29 7.63 -7.55
N ILE A 102 -1.02 7.35 -7.80
CA ILE A 102 0.05 7.74 -6.89
C ILE A 102 0.13 9.26 -6.72
N GLY A 103 0.01 10.01 -7.81
CA GLY A 103 0.07 11.48 -7.76
C GLY A 103 -1.02 12.08 -6.89
N TYR A 104 -2.25 11.58 -7.03
CA TYR A 104 -3.38 12.03 -6.21
C TYR A 104 -3.13 11.75 -4.72
N GLU A 105 -2.74 10.50 -4.39
CA GLU A 105 -2.54 10.13 -2.99
C GLU A 105 -1.34 10.84 -2.36
N ARG A 106 -0.28 11.02 -3.10
CA ARG A 106 0.89 11.75 -2.63
C ARG A 106 0.55 13.20 -2.24
N VAL A 107 -0.36 13.82 -2.96
CA VAL A 107 -0.74 15.24 -2.75
C VAL A 107 -1.93 15.38 -1.81
N ASN A 108 -2.91 14.50 -1.88
CA ASN A 108 -4.21 14.68 -1.23
C ASN A 108 -4.51 13.73 -0.07
N ASN A 109 -3.78 12.62 0.06
CA ASN A 109 -4.08 11.65 1.12
C ASN A 109 -3.76 12.24 2.49
N PRO A 110 -4.77 12.37 3.39
CA PRO A 110 -4.61 13.08 4.66
C PRO A 110 -3.61 12.42 5.62
N TYR A 111 -3.27 11.16 5.44
CA TYR A 111 -2.30 10.47 6.28
C TYR A 111 -0.86 10.90 6.03
N PHE A 112 -0.61 11.63 4.94
CA PHE A 112 0.73 12.06 4.53
C PHE A 112 0.92 13.56 4.55
N PHE A 113 -0.06 14.30 5.08
CA PHE A 113 0.03 15.74 5.21
C PHE A 113 0.72 16.17 6.49
N ILE A 114 1.36 17.35 6.40
CA ILE A 114 1.74 18.16 7.54
C ILE A 114 0.59 19.14 7.78
N TYR A 115 -0.06 19.06 8.95
CA TYR A 115 -1.11 19.98 9.33
C TYR A 115 -0.55 21.10 10.18
N PHE A 116 -0.82 22.35 9.77
CA PHE A 116 -0.60 23.52 10.60
C PHE A 116 -1.88 23.81 11.36
N TRP A 117 -1.79 23.79 12.66
CA TRP A 117 -2.92 24.07 13.50
C TRP A 117 -2.61 25.24 14.41
N TYR A 118 -3.49 26.26 14.39
CA TYR A 118 -3.35 27.45 15.23
C TYR A 118 -4.28 27.35 16.43
N LYS A 119 -3.70 27.36 17.60
CA LYS A 119 -4.45 27.40 18.86
C LYS A 119 -3.92 28.51 19.74
N GLY A 120 -4.68 29.61 19.81
CA GLY A 120 -4.25 30.80 20.55
C GLY A 120 -3.01 31.43 19.91
N PRO A 121 -2.02 31.83 20.66
CA PRO A 121 -0.80 32.47 20.12
C PRO A 121 0.21 31.46 19.53
N GLU A 122 -0.05 30.17 19.60
CA GLU A 122 0.88 29.13 19.15
C GLU A 122 0.43 28.48 17.88
N ILE A 123 1.37 28.35 16.93
CA ILE A 123 1.20 27.53 15.74
C ILE A 123 1.77 26.16 16.06
N ARG A 124 0.94 25.12 15.88
CA ARG A 124 1.40 23.74 16.07
C ARG A 124 1.47 23.04 14.73
N LEU A 125 2.55 22.31 14.57
CA LEU A 125 2.81 21.48 13.40
C LEU A 125 2.54 20.02 13.74
N PHE A 126 1.63 19.38 12.99
CA PHE A 126 1.39 17.94 13.08
C PHE A 126 1.93 17.28 11.83
N VAL A 127 2.74 16.23 12.03
CA VAL A 127 3.32 15.42 10.95
C VAL A 127 2.74 14.02 11.07
N PHE A 128 2.12 13.59 10.01
CA PHE A 128 1.58 12.23 9.91
C PHE A 128 2.47 11.35 9.05
#